data_e0f2d69d3168db6463eefef5b44ad301
#
_entry.id   e0f2d69d3168db6463eefef5b44ad301
#
_cell.length_a   1.000
_cell.length_b   1.000
_cell.length_c   1.000
_cell.angle_alpha   90.00
_cell.angle_beta   90.00
_cell.angle_gamma   90.00
#
_symmetry.space_group_name_H-M   'P 1'
#
loop_
_entity.id
_entity.type
_entity.pdbx_description
1 polymer ?
#
loop_
_entity_poly.entity_id
_entity_poly.type
_entity_poly.pdbx_seq_one_letter_code
_entity_poly.pdbx_strand_id
1 'polypeptide(L)'
;MDSAKSELAMPAVGEVFDAYASLRGLAKGQTKVAPSHDAGLGGWLVSVFDLDAAGIAALVAGAVAGSAVLAVDGQRERGKQLLRYGICDFVVNDLDEALRILKNEVRRKQPVSVCLSADSEASAREMVERGLQPEVMAGRNVLTAGPLRDRGAARLEAGTAPGELVTWKLRNEAAAWAAGPVLARVDELAAGALGEDVEETLWRRRWLQRAPRYMGRRLGAERCVRMRDAEATRMMAALHKDAALAAQVIVVRDGTPVEL
;
A
#
# COMPACT_ATOMS: atom_id res chain seq x y z
N MET A 1 30.39 20.27 1.94
CA MET A 1 29.86 19.32 0.93
C MET A 1 28.39 19.17 1.20
N ASP A 2 27.62 19.90 0.41
CA ASP A 2 26.16 19.99 0.54
C ASP A 2 25.59 18.67 0.00
N SER A 3 25.18 17.78 0.91
CA SER A 3 24.46 16.57 0.54
C SER A 3 23.07 17.04 0.15
N ALA A 4 22.86 17.28 -1.15
CA ALA A 4 21.54 17.52 -1.71
C ALA A 4 20.60 16.46 -1.14
N LYS A 5 19.66 16.87 -0.29
CA LYS A 5 18.60 16.01 0.23
C LYS A 5 17.83 15.51 -0.98
N SER A 6 18.21 14.31 -1.46
CA SER A 6 17.45 13.63 -2.51
C SER A 6 16.02 13.49 -2.00
N GLU A 7 15.12 14.25 -2.58
CA GLU A 7 13.69 14.15 -2.26
C GLU A 7 13.25 12.72 -2.57
N LEU A 8 12.53 12.11 -1.63
CA LEU A 8 12.07 10.74 -1.77
C LEU A 8 11.01 10.67 -2.88
N ALA A 9 11.27 9.88 -3.91
CA ALA A 9 10.33 9.65 -5.00
C ALA A 9 9.11 8.89 -4.46
N MET A 10 7.99 9.59 -4.32
CA MET A 10 6.73 8.98 -3.86
C MET A 10 5.98 8.36 -5.04
N PRO A 11 5.37 7.18 -4.86
CA PRO A 11 4.51 6.60 -5.88
C PRO A 11 3.24 7.42 -6.07
N ALA A 12 2.62 7.30 -7.25
CA ALA A 12 1.24 7.72 -7.43
C ALA A 12 0.29 6.79 -6.64
N VAL A 13 -0.84 7.31 -6.21
CA VAL A 13 -1.81 6.54 -5.41
C VAL A 13 -2.34 5.31 -6.18
N GLY A 14 -2.47 5.41 -7.51
CA GLY A 14 -2.83 4.30 -8.38
C GLY A 14 -1.78 3.17 -8.38
N GLU A 15 -0.49 3.51 -8.34
CA GLU A 15 0.59 2.52 -8.26
C GLU A 15 0.54 1.73 -6.94
N VAL A 16 0.17 2.41 -5.84
CA VAL A 16 -0.04 1.74 -4.55
C VAL A 16 -1.23 0.78 -4.60
N PHE A 17 -2.34 1.21 -5.24
CA PHE A 17 -3.50 0.34 -5.45
C PHE A 17 -3.14 -0.88 -6.30
N ASP A 18 -2.40 -0.69 -7.39
CA ASP A 18 -1.99 -1.75 -8.29
C ASP A 18 -1.05 -2.76 -7.60
N ALA A 19 -0.12 -2.30 -6.76
CA ALA A 19 0.70 -3.16 -5.91
C ALA A 19 -0.16 -3.96 -4.92
N TYR A 20 -1.18 -3.33 -4.32
CA TYR A 20 -2.13 -3.99 -3.44
C TYR A 20 -2.94 -5.08 -4.16
N ALA A 21 -3.42 -4.81 -5.38
CA ALA A 21 -4.14 -5.78 -6.20
C ALA A 21 -3.24 -6.96 -6.62
N SER A 22 -1.97 -6.68 -6.93
CA SER A 22 -0.97 -7.70 -7.26
C SER A 22 -0.69 -8.62 -6.06
N LEU A 23 -0.58 -8.08 -4.85
CA LEU A 23 -0.46 -8.88 -3.61
C LEU A 23 -1.66 -9.82 -3.43
N ARG A 24 -2.86 -9.35 -3.69
CA ARG A 24 -4.07 -10.20 -3.71
C ARG A 24 -3.96 -11.33 -4.71
N GLY A 25 -3.49 -11.03 -5.92
CA GLY A 25 -3.29 -12.04 -6.98
C GLY A 25 -2.38 -13.17 -6.53
N LEU A 26 -1.27 -12.83 -5.88
CA LEU A 26 -0.33 -13.80 -5.30
C LEU A 26 -0.97 -14.62 -4.17
N ALA A 27 -1.79 -14.00 -3.34
CA ALA A 27 -2.46 -14.69 -2.24
C ALA A 27 -3.49 -15.73 -2.70
N LYS A 28 -4.19 -15.49 -3.80
CA LYS A 28 -5.12 -16.45 -4.40
C LYS A 28 -4.44 -17.75 -4.85
N GLY A 29 -3.18 -17.69 -5.27
CA GLY A 29 -2.39 -18.84 -5.70
C GLY A 29 -1.78 -19.67 -4.56
N GLN A 30 -1.84 -19.18 -3.32
CA GLN A 30 -1.20 -19.82 -2.17
C GLN A 30 -2.24 -20.44 -1.22
N THR A 31 -2.22 -21.76 -1.11
CA THR A 31 -3.12 -22.55 -0.24
C THR A 31 -2.90 -22.38 1.26
N LYS A 32 -1.87 -21.63 1.68
CA LYS A 32 -1.47 -21.51 3.10
C LYS A 32 -2.33 -20.57 3.94
N VAL A 33 -3.16 -19.75 3.34
CA VAL A 33 -4.00 -18.80 4.07
C VAL A 33 -5.42 -18.90 3.57
N ALA A 34 -6.30 -19.47 4.38
CA ALA A 34 -7.72 -19.27 4.18
C ALA A 34 -7.97 -17.75 4.22
N PRO A 35 -8.64 -17.15 3.22
CA PRO A 35 -8.96 -15.74 3.27
C PRO A 35 -9.70 -15.48 4.58
N SER A 36 -9.14 -14.58 5.41
CA SER A 36 -9.86 -14.12 6.59
C SER A 36 -11.15 -13.46 6.13
N HIS A 37 -12.18 -13.44 6.98
CA HIS A 37 -13.47 -12.82 6.65
C HIS A 37 -13.34 -11.34 6.21
N ASP A 38 -12.21 -10.69 6.53
CA ASP A 38 -11.90 -9.32 6.14
C ASP A 38 -10.99 -9.19 4.91
N ALA A 39 -10.73 -10.30 4.20
CA ALA A 39 -9.85 -10.38 3.03
C ALA A 39 -8.40 -9.90 3.28
N GLY A 40 -7.90 -9.96 4.52
CA GLY A 40 -6.57 -9.51 4.89
C GLY A 40 -5.49 -10.59 4.80
N LEU A 41 -4.21 -10.16 4.70
CA LEU A 41 -3.02 -11.00 4.69
C LEU A 41 -2.35 -11.06 6.08
N GLY A 42 -3.12 -11.05 7.14
CA GLY A 42 -2.60 -11.14 8.50
C GLY A 42 -1.80 -12.42 8.74
N GLY A 43 -0.57 -12.25 9.24
CA GLY A 43 0.39 -13.33 9.42
C GLY A 43 1.39 -13.51 8.28
N TRP A 44 1.24 -12.80 7.16
CA TRP A 44 2.22 -12.74 6.08
C TRP A 44 3.34 -11.76 6.42
N LEU A 45 4.53 -12.05 5.92
CA LEU A 45 5.66 -11.13 5.86
C LEU A 45 5.93 -10.74 4.40
N VAL A 46 5.88 -9.45 4.13
CA VAL A 46 6.32 -8.86 2.86
C VAL A 46 7.68 -8.22 3.09
N SER A 47 8.70 -8.59 2.29
CA SER A 47 10.01 -7.96 2.34
C SER A 47 10.23 -7.07 1.12
N VAL A 48 10.59 -5.82 1.36
CA VAL A 48 10.82 -4.80 0.32
C VAL A 48 12.30 -4.45 0.31
N PHE A 49 12.95 -4.60 -0.83
CA PHE A 49 14.38 -4.29 -1.01
C PHE A 49 14.54 -3.05 -1.89
N ASP A 50 14.91 -1.94 -1.26
CA ASP A 50 14.96 -0.57 -1.77
C ASP A 50 13.64 0.21 -1.58
N LEU A 51 13.76 1.45 -1.12
CA LEU A 51 12.66 2.40 -0.90
C LEU A 51 12.58 3.44 -2.03
N ASP A 52 12.58 2.96 -3.28
CA ASP A 52 12.14 3.76 -4.42
C ASP A 52 10.59 3.82 -4.49
N ALA A 53 10.04 4.48 -5.49
CA ALA A 53 8.58 4.61 -5.63
C ALA A 53 7.86 3.24 -5.61
N ALA A 54 8.39 2.24 -6.32
CA ALA A 54 7.82 0.89 -6.37
C ALA A 54 7.92 0.18 -5.00
N GLY A 55 9.06 0.33 -4.32
CA GLY A 55 9.25 -0.22 -2.97
C GLY A 55 8.31 0.42 -1.95
N ILE A 56 8.12 1.75 -2.00
CA ILE A 56 7.18 2.46 -1.13
C ILE A 56 5.74 2.02 -1.44
N ALA A 57 5.39 1.85 -2.72
CA ALA A 57 4.08 1.33 -3.11
C ALA A 57 3.83 -0.06 -2.51
N ALA A 58 4.80 -0.96 -2.59
CA ALA A 58 4.72 -2.31 -2.01
C ALA A 58 4.63 -2.29 -0.47
N LEU A 59 5.38 -1.40 0.20
CA LEU A 59 5.33 -1.23 1.65
C LEU A 59 3.92 -0.83 2.10
N VAL A 60 3.35 0.22 1.48
CA VAL A 60 2.00 0.69 1.82
C VAL A 60 0.96 -0.38 1.49
N ALA A 61 1.06 -0.99 0.30
CA ALA A 61 0.17 -2.06 -0.14
C ALA A 61 0.15 -3.25 0.84
N GLY A 62 1.32 -3.67 1.33
CA GLY A 62 1.46 -4.72 2.34
C GLY A 62 0.77 -4.36 3.65
N ALA A 63 0.97 -3.14 4.14
CA ALA A 63 0.33 -2.66 5.36
C ALA A 63 -1.21 -2.59 5.23
N VAL A 64 -1.72 -2.07 4.09
CA VAL A 64 -3.16 -2.05 3.78
C VAL A 64 -3.73 -3.46 3.69
N ALA A 65 -2.98 -4.39 3.08
CA ALA A 65 -3.36 -5.80 3.01
C ALA A 65 -3.38 -6.49 4.39
N GLY A 66 -2.76 -5.88 5.41
CA GLY A 66 -2.74 -6.41 6.78
C GLY A 66 -1.52 -7.29 7.08
N SER A 67 -0.53 -7.33 6.20
CA SER A 67 0.73 -8.05 6.43
C SER A 67 1.69 -7.25 7.30
N ALA A 68 2.65 -7.94 7.91
CA ALA A 68 3.86 -7.32 8.40
C ALA A 68 4.79 -7.01 7.21
N VAL A 69 5.47 -5.87 7.24
CA VAL A 69 6.36 -5.44 6.17
C VAL A 69 7.75 -5.14 6.73
N LEU A 70 8.78 -5.76 6.14
CA LEU A 70 10.19 -5.43 6.36
C LEU A 70 10.72 -4.73 5.12
N ALA A 71 10.97 -3.43 5.21
CA ALA A 71 11.60 -2.67 4.15
C ALA A 71 13.09 -2.48 4.47
N VAL A 72 13.96 -2.83 3.53
CA VAL A 72 15.42 -2.72 3.67
C VAL A 72 15.94 -1.68 2.70
N ASP A 73 16.66 -0.67 3.21
CA ASP A 73 17.29 0.36 2.38
C ASP A 73 18.57 0.87 3.05
N GLY A 74 19.67 0.90 2.29
CA GLY A 74 20.96 1.41 2.78
C GLY A 74 20.94 2.91 3.09
N GLN A 75 19.96 3.66 2.62
CA GLN A 75 19.81 5.10 2.87
C GLN A 75 18.89 5.37 4.07
N ARG A 76 19.47 5.44 5.25
CA ARG A 76 18.73 5.65 6.51
C ARG A 76 17.73 6.82 6.47
N GLU A 77 18.06 7.89 5.75
CA GLU A 77 17.19 9.07 5.69
C GLU A 77 15.87 8.79 4.96
N ARG A 78 15.83 7.84 4.03
CA ARG A 78 14.57 7.42 3.37
C ARG A 78 13.60 6.82 4.38
N GLY A 79 14.04 5.85 5.19
CA GLY A 79 13.22 5.26 6.25
C GLY A 79 12.73 6.31 7.25
N LYS A 80 13.60 7.24 7.68
CA LYS A 80 13.20 8.34 8.57
C LYS A 80 12.18 9.29 7.95
N GLN A 81 12.28 9.55 6.63
CA GLN A 81 11.28 10.36 5.94
C GLN A 81 9.93 9.66 5.91
N LEU A 82 9.90 8.35 5.62
CA LEU A 82 8.67 7.55 5.66
C LEU A 82 8.04 7.52 7.05
N LEU A 83 8.84 7.40 8.10
CA LEU A 83 8.37 7.51 9.48
C LEU A 83 7.73 8.88 9.77
N ARG A 84 8.38 9.98 9.35
CA ARG A 84 7.82 11.34 9.51
C ARG A 84 6.53 11.54 8.70
N TYR A 85 6.39 10.87 7.56
CA TYR A 85 5.16 10.91 6.75
C TYR A 85 4.05 10.03 7.32
N GLY A 86 4.35 9.17 8.30
CA GLY A 86 3.37 8.23 8.88
C GLY A 86 3.10 7.03 7.97
N ILE A 87 4.07 6.67 7.11
CA ILE A 87 3.99 5.53 6.19
C ILE A 87 4.67 4.28 6.79
N CYS A 88 5.69 4.49 7.63
CA CYS A 88 6.42 3.44 8.32
C CYS A 88 6.23 3.59 9.83
N ASP A 89 6.10 2.47 10.57
CA ASP A 89 5.89 2.48 12.02
C ASP A 89 7.23 2.56 12.79
N PHE A 90 8.29 1.90 12.29
CA PHE A 90 9.58 1.81 12.95
C PHE A 90 10.74 1.96 11.97
N VAL A 91 11.85 2.55 12.43
CA VAL A 91 13.14 2.57 11.72
C VAL A 91 14.19 2.00 12.65
N VAL A 92 14.83 0.91 12.25
CA VAL A 92 15.82 0.16 13.01
C VAL A 92 17.14 0.05 12.24
N ASN A 93 18.23 -0.33 12.92
CA ASN A 93 19.58 -0.40 12.33
C ASN A 93 20.10 -1.83 12.21
N ASP A 94 19.46 -2.79 12.84
CA ASP A 94 19.85 -4.18 12.80
C ASP A 94 18.64 -5.12 12.63
N LEU A 95 18.93 -6.30 12.08
CA LEU A 95 17.89 -7.29 11.78
C LEU A 95 17.29 -7.92 13.06
N ASP A 96 18.06 -8.01 14.14
CA ASP A 96 17.56 -8.58 15.41
C ASP A 96 16.43 -7.72 15.98
N GLU A 97 16.61 -6.40 15.97
CA GLU A 97 15.57 -5.46 16.40
C GLU A 97 14.34 -5.55 15.50
N ALA A 98 14.54 -5.57 14.17
CA ALA A 98 13.45 -5.75 13.21
C ALA A 98 12.68 -7.05 13.48
N LEU A 99 13.38 -8.17 13.65
CA LEU A 99 12.77 -9.48 13.87
C LEU A 99 12.00 -9.57 15.20
N ARG A 100 12.48 -8.91 16.26
CA ARG A 100 11.77 -8.85 17.54
C ARG A 100 10.40 -8.21 17.40
N ILE A 101 10.31 -7.12 16.61
CA ILE A 101 9.04 -6.43 16.32
C ILE A 101 8.16 -7.33 15.44
N LEU A 102 8.69 -7.76 14.30
CA LEU A 102 7.95 -8.49 13.27
C LEU A 102 7.38 -9.82 13.78
N LYS A 103 8.18 -10.64 14.50
CA LYS A 103 7.73 -11.97 15.01
C LYS A 103 6.50 -11.87 15.91
N ASN A 104 6.41 -10.81 16.71
CA ASN A 104 5.26 -10.60 17.56
C ASN A 104 4.00 -10.27 16.74
N GLU A 105 4.11 -9.34 15.81
CA GLU A 105 2.97 -8.86 15.02
C GLU A 105 2.50 -9.89 13.98
N VAL A 106 3.42 -10.65 13.36
CA VAL A 106 3.09 -11.78 12.49
C VAL A 106 2.25 -12.82 13.24
N ARG A 107 2.66 -13.20 14.47
CA ARG A 107 1.88 -14.15 15.30
C ARG A 107 0.50 -13.61 15.66
N ARG A 108 0.39 -12.33 15.93
CA ARG A 108 -0.87 -11.65 16.24
C ARG A 108 -1.72 -11.36 15.01
N LYS A 109 -1.18 -11.62 13.80
CA LYS A 109 -1.80 -11.30 12.52
C LYS A 109 -2.13 -9.80 12.41
N GLN A 110 -1.27 -8.95 12.98
CA GLN A 110 -1.41 -7.50 12.94
C GLN A 110 -0.41 -6.89 11.92
N PRO A 111 -0.83 -5.89 11.16
CA PRO A 111 0.06 -5.17 10.28
C PRO A 111 1.04 -4.32 11.07
N VAL A 112 2.28 -4.32 10.62
CA VAL A 112 3.35 -3.44 11.09
C VAL A 112 4.33 -3.21 9.95
N SER A 113 4.89 -2.02 9.83
CA SER A 113 5.93 -1.68 8.87
C SER A 113 7.21 -1.28 9.58
N VAL A 114 8.29 -2.01 9.27
CA VAL A 114 9.62 -1.79 9.83
C VAL A 114 10.60 -1.49 8.71
N CYS A 115 11.27 -0.32 8.76
CA CYS A 115 12.34 0.05 7.87
C CYS A 115 13.70 -0.30 8.52
N LEU A 116 14.43 -1.22 7.92
CA LEU A 116 15.79 -1.60 8.31
C LEU A 116 16.81 -0.78 7.50
N SER A 117 17.65 0.00 8.20
CA SER A 117 18.71 0.79 7.58
C SER A 117 19.96 -0.07 7.40
N ALA A 118 20.00 -0.88 6.33
CA ALA A 118 21.08 -1.80 6.04
C ALA A 118 21.21 -2.06 4.53
N ASP A 119 22.31 -2.66 4.13
CA ASP A 119 22.52 -3.12 2.75
C ASP A 119 21.52 -4.23 2.40
N SER A 120 20.89 -4.12 1.24
CA SER A 120 19.85 -5.04 0.80
C SER A 120 20.36 -6.47 0.58
N GLU A 121 21.55 -6.63 0.01
CA GLU A 121 22.10 -7.95 -0.28
C GLU A 121 22.58 -8.64 1.00
N ALA A 122 23.28 -7.91 1.86
CA ALA A 122 23.72 -8.41 3.15
C ALA A 122 22.53 -8.83 4.02
N SER A 123 21.48 -8.01 4.05
CA SER A 123 20.26 -8.32 4.80
C SER A 123 19.53 -9.54 4.25
N ALA A 124 19.43 -9.69 2.92
CA ALA A 124 18.82 -10.87 2.32
C ALA A 124 19.57 -12.16 2.68
N ARG A 125 20.91 -12.13 2.68
CA ARG A 125 21.74 -13.28 3.12
C ARG A 125 21.50 -13.59 4.61
N GLU A 126 21.54 -12.59 5.46
CA GLU A 126 21.31 -12.76 6.90
C GLU A 126 19.90 -13.31 7.19
N MET A 127 18.88 -12.86 6.46
CA MET A 127 17.52 -13.42 6.54
C MET A 127 17.52 -14.92 6.24
N VAL A 128 18.22 -15.34 5.19
CA VAL A 128 18.34 -16.76 4.81
C VAL A 128 19.04 -17.58 5.90
N GLU A 129 20.17 -17.09 6.43
CA GLU A 129 20.94 -17.72 7.51
C GLU A 129 20.12 -17.92 8.79
N ARG A 130 19.27 -16.95 9.10
CA ARG A 130 18.38 -16.99 10.28
C ARG A 130 17.08 -17.76 10.02
N GLY A 131 16.88 -18.31 8.82
CA GLY A 131 15.66 -19.04 8.47
C GLY A 131 14.43 -18.17 8.35
N LEU A 132 14.59 -16.86 8.14
CA LEU A 132 13.47 -15.96 7.89
C LEU A 132 13.01 -16.13 6.44
N GLN A 133 11.73 -16.41 6.26
CA GLN A 133 11.13 -16.65 4.96
C GLN A 133 9.93 -15.71 4.78
N PRO A 134 10.05 -14.66 3.95
CA PRO A 134 8.90 -13.85 3.55
C PRO A 134 8.02 -14.64 2.56
N GLU A 135 6.73 -14.39 2.60
CA GLU A 135 5.81 -14.88 1.58
C GLU A 135 6.00 -14.15 0.26
N VAL A 136 6.29 -12.85 0.32
CA VAL A 136 6.43 -11.99 -0.86
C VAL A 136 7.65 -11.08 -0.73
N MET A 137 8.32 -10.89 -1.87
CA MET A 137 9.41 -9.93 -2.02
C MET A 137 9.07 -8.88 -3.07
N ALA A 138 9.48 -7.64 -2.83
CA ALA A 138 9.26 -6.49 -3.71
C ALA A 138 10.48 -5.55 -3.76
N GLY A 139 10.43 -4.56 -4.63
CA GLY A 139 11.45 -3.53 -4.78
C GLY A 139 12.45 -3.81 -5.90
N ARG A 140 13.28 -2.79 -6.22
CA ARG A 140 14.25 -2.86 -7.32
C ARG A 140 15.32 -3.91 -7.10
N ASN A 141 15.84 -3.98 -5.89
CA ASN A 141 16.91 -4.90 -5.53
C ASN A 141 16.43 -6.32 -5.17
N VAL A 142 15.21 -6.67 -5.52
CA VAL A 142 14.64 -8.00 -5.30
C VAL A 142 15.47 -9.12 -5.97
N LEU A 143 16.25 -8.79 -7.00
CA LEU A 143 17.14 -9.75 -7.67
C LEU A 143 18.28 -10.21 -6.75
N THR A 144 18.76 -9.35 -5.83
CA THR A 144 19.80 -9.71 -4.85
C THR A 144 19.26 -10.66 -3.77
N ALA A 145 17.94 -10.76 -3.65
CA ALA A 145 17.24 -11.67 -2.74
C ALA A 145 16.95 -13.07 -3.36
N GLY A 146 17.70 -13.46 -4.40
CA GLY A 146 17.60 -14.76 -5.07
C GLY A 146 17.46 -15.95 -4.11
N PRO A 147 18.30 -16.07 -3.07
CA PRO A 147 18.22 -17.16 -2.09
C PRO A 147 16.87 -17.25 -1.35
N LEU A 148 16.18 -16.15 -1.13
CA LEU A 148 14.82 -16.15 -0.53
C LEU A 148 13.78 -16.66 -1.52
N ARG A 149 13.91 -16.29 -2.80
CA ARG A 149 13.05 -16.80 -3.87
C ARG A 149 13.21 -18.32 -4.04
N ASP A 150 14.44 -18.82 -4.00
CA ASP A 150 14.73 -20.24 -4.13
C ASP A 150 14.14 -21.06 -2.98
N ARG A 151 13.82 -20.43 -1.86
CA ARG A 151 13.08 -20.99 -0.74
C ARG A 151 11.56 -20.82 -0.86
N GLY A 152 11.06 -20.22 -1.93
CA GLY A 152 9.63 -20.11 -2.22
C GLY A 152 8.98 -18.74 -1.97
N ALA A 153 9.76 -17.69 -1.68
CA ALA A 153 9.21 -16.35 -1.63
C ALA A 153 8.74 -15.89 -3.03
N ALA A 154 7.49 -15.46 -3.15
CA ALA A 154 6.96 -14.94 -4.40
C ALA A 154 7.50 -13.53 -4.67
N ARG A 155 7.71 -13.18 -5.94
CA ARG A 155 8.05 -11.83 -6.34
C ARG A 155 6.77 -11.04 -6.61
N LEU A 156 6.66 -9.86 -6.00
CA LEU A 156 5.63 -8.90 -6.37
C LEU A 156 6.06 -8.21 -7.67
N GLU A 157 5.31 -8.45 -8.72
CA GLU A 157 5.51 -7.77 -9.99
C GLU A 157 4.53 -6.61 -10.13
N ALA A 158 5.03 -5.50 -10.69
CA ALA A 158 4.16 -4.39 -11.02
C ALA A 158 3.20 -4.82 -12.14
N GLY A 159 1.93 -4.71 -11.86
CA GLY A 159 0.86 -4.98 -12.82
C GLY A 159 -0.22 -3.94 -12.65
N THR A 160 -0.97 -3.66 -13.71
CA THR A 160 -2.13 -2.78 -13.63
C THR A 160 -3.36 -3.63 -13.33
N ALA A 161 -4.04 -3.34 -12.24
CA ALA A 161 -5.28 -4.01 -11.90
C ALA A 161 -6.39 -3.66 -12.93
N PRO A 162 -7.33 -4.56 -13.19
CA PRO A 162 -8.40 -4.29 -14.15
C PRO A 162 -9.36 -3.19 -13.68
N GLY A 163 -9.96 -2.50 -14.64
CA GLY A 163 -10.90 -1.41 -14.42
C GLY A 163 -10.25 -0.03 -14.53
N GLU A 164 -11.10 0.97 -14.62
CA GLU A 164 -10.70 2.37 -14.67
C GLU A 164 -10.17 2.83 -13.32
N LEU A 165 -9.09 3.60 -13.31
CA LEU A 165 -8.60 4.24 -12.11
C LEU A 165 -9.44 5.49 -11.84
N VAL A 166 -10.23 5.45 -10.78
CA VAL A 166 -10.98 6.61 -10.27
C VAL A 166 -10.22 7.16 -9.08
N THR A 167 -9.81 8.42 -9.16
CA THR A 167 -9.15 9.13 -8.06
C THR A 167 -9.97 10.33 -7.62
N TRP A 168 -9.83 10.71 -6.35
CA TRP A 168 -10.45 11.91 -5.82
C TRP A 168 -9.59 12.58 -4.76
N LYS A 169 -9.65 13.89 -4.74
CA LYS A 169 -8.95 14.75 -3.79
C LYS A 169 -9.77 16.01 -3.49
N LEU A 170 -9.39 16.74 -2.45
CA LEU A 170 -10.00 18.05 -2.19
C LEU A 170 -9.69 19.04 -3.32
N ARG A 171 -10.70 19.82 -3.69
CA ARG A 171 -10.54 20.95 -4.62
C ARG A 171 -9.67 22.06 -4.03
N ASN A 172 -9.81 22.31 -2.73
CA ASN A 172 -9.01 23.30 -2.02
C ASN A 172 -7.99 22.59 -1.11
N GLU A 173 -6.75 22.49 -1.58
CA GLU A 173 -5.66 21.85 -0.83
C GLU A 173 -5.27 22.63 0.45
N ALA A 174 -5.57 23.92 0.53
CA ALA A 174 -5.35 24.71 1.76
C ALA A 174 -6.25 24.25 2.93
N ALA A 175 -7.35 23.56 2.63
CA ALA A 175 -8.24 22.98 3.63
C ALA A 175 -7.86 21.51 3.99
N ALA A 176 -6.61 21.12 3.79
CA ALA A 176 -6.14 19.73 4.02
C ALA A 176 -6.43 19.20 5.44
N TRP A 177 -6.53 20.09 6.45
CA TRP A 177 -6.93 19.74 7.82
C TRP A 177 -8.37 19.20 7.91
N ALA A 178 -9.26 19.61 6.99
CA ALA A 178 -10.65 19.13 6.89
C ALA A 178 -10.82 17.97 5.89
N ALA A 179 -9.73 17.52 5.24
CA ALA A 179 -9.79 16.51 4.19
C ALA A 179 -10.39 15.18 4.66
N GLY A 180 -10.07 14.75 5.87
CA GLY A 180 -10.44 13.44 6.40
C GLY A 180 -11.93 13.12 6.28
N PRO A 181 -12.83 13.91 6.86
CA PRO A 181 -14.28 13.65 6.79
C PRO A 181 -14.84 13.73 5.37
N VAL A 182 -14.39 14.70 4.56
CA VAL A 182 -14.87 14.87 3.18
C VAL A 182 -14.46 13.69 2.32
N LEU A 183 -13.17 13.30 2.33
CA LEU A 183 -12.69 12.16 1.57
C LEU A 183 -13.30 10.84 2.06
N ALA A 184 -13.49 10.67 3.37
CA ALA A 184 -14.16 9.49 3.93
C ALA A 184 -15.61 9.35 3.41
N ARG A 185 -16.31 10.47 3.24
CA ARG A 185 -17.65 10.44 2.65
C ARG A 185 -17.64 10.00 1.18
N VAL A 186 -16.65 10.43 0.41
CA VAL A 186 -16.46 9.94 -0.97
C VAL A 186 -16.07 8.46 -0.98
N ASP A 187 -15.18 8.02 -0.06
CA ASP A 187 -14.81 6.61 0.12
C ASP A 187 -16.05 5.72 0.38
N GLU A 188 -17.03 6.20 1.19
CA GLU A 188 -18.31 5.52 1.43
C GLU A 188 -19.14 5.40 0.16
N LEU A 189 -19.27 6.48 -0.63
CA LEU A 189 -19.98 6.46 -1.90
C LEU A 189 -19.31 5.51 -2.89
N ALA A 190 -17.99 5.53 -2.96
CA ALA A 190 -17.21 4.60 -3.78
C ALA A 190 -17.46 3.14 -3.35
N ALA A 191 -17.40 2.85 -2.06
CA ALA A 191 -17.66 1.52 -1.52
C ALA A 191 -19.11 1.03 -1.79
N GLY A 192 -20.09 1.93 -1.73
CA GLY A 192 -21.49 1.64 -2.06
C GLY A 192 -21.73 1.38 -3.54
N ALA A 193 -20.88 1.97 -4.42
CA ALA A 193 -20.97 1.80 -5.85
C ALA A 193 -20.35 0.49 -6.37
N LEU A 194 -19.51 -0.19 -5.57
CA LEU A 194 -18.89 -1.45 -5.94
C LEU A 194 -19.94 -2.55 -6.16
N GLY A 195 -19.67 -3.43 -7.13
CA GLY A 195 -20.57 -4.54 -7.48
C GLY A 195 -20.71 -5.61 -6.38
N GLU A 196 -21.55 -6.59 -6.65
CA GLU A 196 -21.92 -7.65 -5.71
C GLU A 196 -20.96 -8.85 -5.73
N ASP A 197 -19.99 -8.91 -6.65
CA ASP A 197 -18.94 -9.94 -6.62
C ASP A 197 -18.21 -9.89 -5.26
N VAL A 198 -18.57 -10.83 -4.39
CA VAL A 198 -18.21 -10.77 -2.97
C VAL A 198 -16.71 -10.74 -2.77
N GLU A 199 -15.96 -11.58 -3.50
CA GLU A 199 -14.51 -11.69 -3.26
C GLU A 199 -13.75 -10.44 -3.75
N GLU A 200 -14.01 -10.01 -5.00
CA GLU A 200 -13.35 -8.84 -5.57
C GLU A 200 -13.76 -7.54 -4.85
N THR A 201 -15.02 -7.43 -4.49
CA THR A 201 -15.57 -6.29 -3.76
C THR A 201 -15.00 -6.19 -2.34
N LEU A 202 -14.82 -7.30 -1.63
CA LEU A 202 -14.22 -7.30 -0.28
C LEU A 202 -12.83 -6.68 -0.27
N TRP A 203 -11.96 -7.00 -1.26
CA TRP A 203 -10.63 -6.42 -1.35
C TRP A 203 -10.67 -4.92 -1.64
N ARG A 204 -11.51 -4.47 -2.56
CA ARG A 204 -11.67 -3.05 -2.89
C ARG A 204 -12.28 -2.26 -1.72
N ARG A 205 -13.26 -2.84 -1.00
CA ARG A 205 -13.81 -2.24 0.23
C ARG A 205 -12.75 -2.15 1.33
N ARG A 206 -11.95 -3.21 1.52
CA ARG A 206 -10.83 -3.18 2.45
C ARG A 206 -9.85 -2.07 2.10
N TRP A 207 -9.50 -1.91 0.82
CA TRP A 207 -8.66 -0.81 0.36
C TRP A 207 -9.23 0.55 0.81
N LEU A 208 -10.47 0.85 0.45
CA LEU A 208 -11.13 2.12 0.80
C LEU A 208 -11.16 2.38 2.31
N GLN A 209 -11.35 1.34 3.12
CA GLN A 209 -11.40 1.44 4.58
C GLN A 209 -10.03 1.56 5.24
N ARG A 210 -9.00 0.91 4.68
CA ARG A 210 -7.69 0.76 5.34
C ARG A 210 -6.61 1.65 4.76
N ALA A 211 -6.59 1.91 3.46
CA ALA A 211 -5.56 2.71 2.81
C ALA A 211 -5.36 4.09 3.46
N PRO A 212 -6.41 4.83 3.85
CA PRO A 212 -6.25 6.13 4.52
C PRO A 212 -5.33 6.11 5.74
N ARG A 213 -5.33 5.00 6.49
CA ARG A 213 -4.50 4.86 7.69
C ARG A 213 -3.01 4.68 7.38
N TYR A 214 -2.68 4.02 6.26
CA TYR A 214 -1.30 3.61 5.95
C TYR A 214 -0.63 4.48 4.90
N MET A 215 -1.38 5.33 4.20
CA MET A 215 -0.86 6.22 3.16
C MET A 215 -0.13 7.45 3.73
N GLY A 216 -0.24 7.71 5.03
CA GLY A 216 0.40 8.84 5.67
C GLY A 216 -0.04 10.19 5.09
N ARG A 217 0.70 11.25 5.44
CA ARG A 217 0.31 12.62 5.05
C ARG A 217 0.53 12.93 3.57
N ARG A 218 1.49 12.27 2.93
CA ARG A 218 1.87 12.57 1.55
C ARG A 218 0.96 11.89 0.53
N LEU A 219 0.68 10.62 0.69
CA LEU A 219 -0.19 9.86 -0.20
C LEU A 219 -1.67 10.02 0.17
N GLY A 220 -1.95 10.27 1.44
CA GLY A 220 -3.32 10.30 1.96
C GLY A 220 -4.16 11.52 1.54
N ALA A 221 -3.57 12.51 0.86
CA ALA A 221 -4.29 13.66 0.31
C ALA A 221 -5.15 13.31 -0.91
N GLU A 222 -4.82 12.21 -1.58
CA GLU A 222 -5.56 11.66 -2.71
C GLU A 222 -6.04 10.25 -2.38
N ARG A 223 -7.19 9.86 -2.89
CA ARG A 223 -7.79 8.54 -2.77
C ARG A 223 -7.99 7.94 -4.15
N CYS A 224 -8.03 6.65 -4.23
CA CYS A 224 -8.36 5.96 -5.48
C CYS A 224 -8.99 4.60 -5.27
N VAL A 225 -9.60 4.09 -6.32
CA VAL A 225 -9.95 2.68 -6.48
C VAL A 225 -10.13 2.39 -7.97
N ARG A 226 -9.82 1.16 -8.40
CA ARG A 226 -10.21 0.75 -9.75
C ARG A 226 -11.64 0.24 -9.75
N MET A 227 -12.41 0.72 -10.71
CA MET A 227 -13.84 0.45 -10.87
C MET A 227 -14.14 -0.06 -12.29
N ARG A 228 -15.17 -0.87 -12.43
CA ARG A 228 -15.81 -1.12 -13.72
C ARG A 228 -16.58 0.14 -14.12
N ASP A 229 -16.79 0.39 -15.41
CA ASP A 229 -17.50 1.57 -15.90
C ASP A 229 -18.87 1.78 -15.20
N ALA A 230 -19.67 0.72 -15.06
CA ALA A 230 -20.94 0.80 -14.38
C ALA A 230 -20.83 1.17 -12.89
N GLU A 231 -19.75 0.79 -12.20
CA GLU A 231 -19.48 1.13 -10.81
C GLU A 231 -19.07 2.60 -10.70
N ALA A 232 -18.17 3.06 -11.58
CA ALA A 232 -17.77 4.45 -11.65
C ALA A 232 -18.97 5.37 -11.96
N THR A 233 -19.82 4.97 -12.89
CA THR A 233 -21.06 5.69 -13.21
C THR A 233 -22.02 5.79 -12.01
N ARG A 234 -22.20 4.71 -11.24
CA ARG A 234 -23.00 4.75 -10.00
C ARG A 234 -22.41 5.68 -8.95
N MET A 235 -21.08 5.64 -8.77
CA MET A 235 -20.39 6.54 -7.85
C MET A 235 -20.60 8.00 -8.24
N MET A 236 -20.42 8.34 -9.52
CA MET A 236 -20.65 9.72 -10.03
C MET A 236 -22.10 10.15 -9.83
N ALA A 237 -23.06 9.29 -10.14
CA ALA A 237 -24.48 9.59 -9.92
C ALA A 237 -24.83 9.81 -8.43
N ALA A 238 -24.16 9.08 -7.53
CA ALA A 238 -24.34 9.30 -6.09
C ALA A 238 -23.71 10.63 -5.63
N LEU A 239 -22.54 10.97 -6.16
CA LEU A 239 -21.86 12.22 -5.83
C LEU A 239 -22.60 13.44 -6.36
N HIS A 240 -23.16 13.39 -7.57
CA HIS A 240 -24.01 14.48 -8.12
C HIS A 240 -25.26 14.78 -7.27
N LYS A 241 -25.80 13.79 -6.54
CA LYS A 241 -26.93 14.01 -5.63
C LYS A 241 -26.54 14.76 -4.36
N ASP A 242 -25.26 14.81 -4.02
CA ASP A 242 -24.70 15.54 -2.88
C ASP A 242 -23.89 16.75 -3.39
N ALA A 243 -24.60 17.79 -3.83
CA ALA A 243 -23.98 18.98 -4.43
C ALA A 243 -22.95 19.66 -3.48
N ALA A 244 -23.19 19.59 -2.17
CA ALA A 244 -22.28 20.16 -1.18
C ALA A 244 -20.95 19.40 -1.12
N LEU A 245 -20.98 18.07 -1.27
CA LEU A 245 -19.78 17.22 -1.34
C LEU A 245 -19.11 17.37 -2.70
N ALA A 246 -19.85 17.34 -3.80
CA ALA A 246 -19.36 17.50 -5.17
C ALA A 246 -18.56 18.80 -5.35
N ALA A 247 -19.04 19.90 -4.75
CA ALA A 247 -18.34 21.19 -4.80
C ALA A 247 -16.96 21.19 -4.10
N GLN A 248 -16.71 20.26 -3.17
CA GLN A 248 -15.49 20.21 -2.39
C GLN A 248 -14.40 19.32 -2.98
N VAL A 249 -14.72 18.45 -3.94
CA VAL A 249 -13.80 17.45 -4.47
C VAL A 249 -13.54 17.62 -5.96
N ILE A 250 -12.40 17.12 -6.39
CA ILE A 250 -12.07 16.87 -7.79
C ILE A 250 -12.03 15.36 -7.96
N VAL A 251 -12.74 14.86 -8.96
CA VAL A 251 -12.70 13.44 -9.34
C VAL A 251 -12.08 13.33 -10.73
N VAL A 252 -11.23 12.32 -10.89
CA VAL A 252 -10.54 12.03 -12.15
C VAL A 252 -10.76 10.57 -12.50
N ARG A 253 -11.13 10.27 -13.75
CA ARG A 253 -11.26 8.92 -14.30
C ARG A 253 -10.19 8.72 -15.37
N ASP A 254 -9.30 7.75 -15.18
CA ASP A 254 -8.16 7.47 -16.09
C ASP A 254 -7.44 8.73 -16.58
N GLY A 255 -7.12 9.63 -15.65
CA GLY A 255 -6.42 10.89 -15.95
C GLY A 255 -7.29 12.04 -16.47
N THR A 256 -8.59 11.81 -16.70
CA THR A 256 -9.51 12.84 -17.20
C THR A 256 -10.40 13.37 -16.07
N PRO A 257 -10.37 14.68 -15.75
CA PRO A 257 -11.27 15.29 -14.78
C PRO A 257 -12.74 15.09 -15.16
N VAL A 258 -13.56 14.77 -14.17
CA VAL A 258 -15.02 14.63 -14.31
C VAL A 258 -15.69 15.92 -13.84
N GLU A 259 -16.60 16.47 -14.64
CA GLU A 259 -17.49 17.53 -14.20
C GLU A 259 -18.54 16.96 -13.25
N LEU A 260 -18.64 17.56 -12.05
CA LEU A 260 -19.55 17.17 -10.98
C LEU A 260 -20.63 18.21 -10.76
#